data_6abd75d73c3aa5e81182034243c7bc46
#
_entry.id   6abd75d73c3aa5e81182034243c7bc46
#
_cell.length_a   1.000
_cell.length_b   1.000
_cell.length_c   1.000
_cell.angle_alpha   90.00
_cell.angle_beta   90.00
_cell.angle_gamma   90.00
#
_symmetry.space_group_name_H-M   'P 1'
#
loop_
_entity.id
_entity.type
_entity.pdbx_description
1 polymer ?
#
loop_
_entity_poly.entity_id
_entity_poly.type
_entity_poly.pdbx_seq_one_letter_code
_entity_poly.pdbx_strand_id
1 'polypeptide(L)'
;MLKAKKVDFIDAVIIGFEEPTKEYYGKEIQNWNYWIQNENGQPIAVTKPYYMGWHNSRIKIGAYNNKGILVEIGTIHSGISDEMKEDMTNNPNKYLNKVCSIQCMELDKKEHTIRHGFFKYMRDDKDIIDCQIEDIFK
;
A
#
# COMPACT_ATOMS: atom_id res chain seq x y z
N MET A 1 24.55 -5.87 -22.67
CA MET A 1 23.53 -4.84 -22.95
C MET A 1 22.65 -4.64 -21.73
N LEU A 2 22.59 -3.44 -21.26
CA LEU A 2 21.79 -3.11 -20.11
C LEU A 2 20.33 -2.88 -20.55
N LYS A 3 19.45 -3.72 -20.05
CA LYS A 3 18.02 -3.47 -20.22
C LYS A 3 17.57 -2.56 -19.08
N ALA A 4 17.14 -1.37 -19.39
CA ALA A 4 16.48 -0.53 -18.42
C ALA A 4 15.20 -1.22 -17.99
N LYS A 5 15.00 -1.39 -16.66
CA LYS A 5 13.73 -1.90 -16.17
C LYS A 5 12.64 -0.91 -16.52
N LYS A 6 11.62 -1.39 -17.17
CA LYS A 6 10.48 -0.56 -17.51
C LYS A 6 9.68 -0.28 -16.24
N VAL A 7 9.49 0.99 -15.95
CA VAL A 7 8.69 1.43 -14.81
C VAL A 7 7.32 1.85 -15.34
N ASP A 8 6.27 1.24 -14.81
CA ASP A 8 4.91 1.56 -15.19
C ASP A 8 4.23 2.40 -14.11
N PHE A 9 3.49 3.41 -14.55
CA PHE A 9 2.63 4.19 -13.66
C PHE A 9 1.20 3.78 -13.94
N ILE A 10 0.48 3.41 -12.89
CA ILE A 10 -0.91 3.02 -13.00
C ILE A 10 -1.77 3.87 -12.06
N ASP A 11 -3.04 4.02 -12.42
CA ASP A 11 -4.03 4.63 -11.56
C ASP A 11 -4.94 3.52 -11.03
N ALA A 12 -5.13 3.48 -9.73
CA ALA A 12 -5.92 2.44 -9.09
C ALA A 12 -6.79 3.02 -7.99
N VAL A 13 -7.84 2.29 -7.64
CA VAL A 13 -8.78 2.68 -6.60
C VAL A 13 -8.29 2.16 -5.25
N ILE A 14 -8.31 3.01 -4.24
CA ILE A 14 -8.04 2.56 -2.86
C ILE A 14 -9.30 1.87 -2.36
N ILE A 15 -9.23 0.55 -2.17
CA ILE A 15 -10.37 -0.26 -1.76
C ILE A 15 -10.35 -0.63 -0.28
N GLY A 16 -9.23 -0.40 0.40
CA GLY A 16 -9.10 -0.73 1.81
C GLY A 16 -7.71 -0.47 2.31
N PHE A 17 -7.45 -0.93 3.52
CA PHE A 17 -6.16 -0.76 4.19
C PHE A 17 -5.76 -2.07 4.86
N GLU A 18 -4.47 -2.19 5.18
CA GLU A 18 -3.95 -3.29 5.98
C GLU A 18 -3.14 -2.76 7.15
N GLU A 19 -3.08 -3.55 8.20
CA GLU A 19 -2.31 -3.24 9.39
C GLU A 19 -0.80 -3.33 9.10
N PRO A 20 0.03 -2.57 9.85
CA PRO A 20 1.48 -2.66 9.69
C PRO A 20 2.00 -3.97 10.26
N THR A 21 3.20 -4.34 9.84
CA THR A 21 3.92 -5.46 10.44
C THR A 21 4.16 -5.15 11.92
N LYS A 22 3.90 -6.12 12.78
CA LYS A 22 4.05 -5.94 14.22
C LYS A 22 5.51 -5.95 14.65
N GLU A 23 6.21 -7.06 14.39
CA GLU A 23 7.56 -7.25 14.89
C GLU A 23 8.61 -6.64 13.98
N TYR A 24 9.62 -6.06 14.60
CA TYR A 24 10.76 -5.50 13.89
C TYR A 24 11.91 -6.49 13.88
N TYR A 25 12.45 -6.77 12.70
CA TYR A 25 13.55 -7.72 12.50
C TYR A 25 14.79 -7.05 11.90
N GLY A 26 14.92 -5.74 12.04
CA GLY A 26 16.04 -5.01 11.48
C GLY A 26 17.38 -5.41 12.11
N LYS A 27 18.47 -5.19 11.37
CA LYS A 27 19.82 -5.53 11.81
C LYS A 27 20.25 -4.76 13.06
N GLU A 28 19.69 -3.58 13.28
CA GLU A 28 20.05 -2.70 14.39
C GLU A 28 19.00 -2.75 15.49
N ILE A 29 18.48 -3.94 15.76
CA ILE A 29 17.42 -4.12 16.75
C ILE A 29 17.81 -3.57 18.13
N GLN A 30 19.10 -3.65 18.49
CA GLN A 30 19.59 -3.15 19.79
C GLN A 30 19.44 -1.64 19.94
N ASN A 31 19.43 -0.92 18.83
CA ASN A 31 19.29 0.53 18.80
C ASN A 31 17.86 0.98 18.49
N TRP A 32 16.94 0.04 18.44
CA TRP A 32 15.56 0.33 18.10
C TRP A 32 14.84 1.03 19.25
N ASN A 33 13.98 1.96 18.95
CA ASN A 33 13.33 2.80 19.96
C ASN A 33 11.88 2.40 20.27
N TYR A 34 11.31 1.48 19.51
CA TYR A 34 9.90 1.14 19.62
C TYR A 34 9.73 -0.26 20.19
N TRP A 35 9.45 -0.32 21.48
CA TRP A 35 9.32 -1.58 22.21
C TRP A 35 7.98 -1.65 22.92
N ILE A 36 7.37 -2.82 22.94
CA ILE A 36 6.18 -3.10 23.74
C ILE A 36 6.47 -4.33 24.60
N GLN A 37 5.62 -4.56 25.60
CA GLN A 37 5.68 -5.79 26.38
C GLN A 37 4.63 -6.76 25.87
N ASN A 38 5.02 -8.04 25.70
CA ASN A 38 4.08 -9.08 25.33
C ASN A 38 3.28 -9.55 26.57
N GLU A 39 2.44 -10.53 26.38
CA GLU A 39 1.60 -11.08 27.46
C GLU A 39 2.43 -11.63 28.64
N ASN A 40 3.66 -12.05 28.37
CA ASN A 40 4.57 -12.59 29.40
C ASN A 40 5.46 -11.51 30.01
N GLY A 41 5.24 -10.26 29.67
CA GLY A 41 6.02 -9.14 30.18
C GLY A 41 7.39 -8.97 29.52
N GLN A 42 7.68 -9.72 28.46
CA GLN A 42 8.96 -9.64 27.75
C GLN A 42 8.93 -8.51 26.70
N PRO A 43 10.06 -7.77 26.52
CA PRO A 43 10.10 -6.71 25.51
C PRO A 43 10.14 -7.29 24.10
N ILE A 44 9.34 -6.74 23.23
CA ILE A 44 9.30 -7.07 21.78
C ILE A 44 9.53 -5.80 21.02
N ALA A 45 10.50 -5.83 20.09
CA ALA A 45 10.70 -4.73 19.16
C ALA A 45 9.57 -4.74 18.12
N VAL A 46 8.93 -3.60 17.95
CA VAL A 46 7.82 -3.46 16.99
C VAL A 46 8.13 -2.36 15.99
N THR A 47 7.43 -2.37 14.88
CA THR A 47 7.59 -1.31 13.88
C THR A 47 6.99 -0.01 14.41
N LYS A 48 7.52 1.11 13.93
CA LYS A 48 7.01 2.42 14.31
C LYS A 48 5.51 2.57 14.08
N PRO A 49 4.97 2.19 12.90
CA PRO A 49 3.53 2.29 12.68
C PRO A 49 2.71 1.47 13.68
N TYR A 50 3.18 0.29 14.03
CA TYR A 50 2.51 -0.54 15.01
C TYR A 50 2.51 0.12 16.41
N TYR A 51 3.67 0.62 16.82
CA TYR A 51 3.83 1.29 18.10
C TYR A 51 2.94 2.52 18.22
N MET A 52 2.85 3.30 17.15
CA MET A 52 2.06 4.53 17.10
C MET A 52 0.55 4.28 16.96
N GLY A 53 0.16 3.03 16.74
CA GLY A 53 -1.25 2.69 16.58
C GLY A 53 -1.83 3.06 15.21
N TRP A 54 -0.98 3.22 14.20
CA TRP A 54 -1.44 3.53 12.83
C TRP A 54 -1.88 2.24 12.14
N HIS A 55 -3.07 1.77 12.49
CA HIS A 55 -3.57 0.48 11.98
C HIS A 55 -3.87 0.50 10.47
N ASN A 56 -4.04 1.65 9.84
CA ASN A 56 -4.16 1.77 8.41
C ASN A 56 -2.84 2.25 7.83
N SER A 57 -1.88 1.34 7.64
CA SER A 57 -0.53 1.67 7.20
C SER A 57 -0.20 1.21 5.80
N ARG A 58 -1.01 0.31 5.24
CA ARG A 58 -0.85 -0.19 3.87
C ARG A 58 -2.14 0.06 3.12
N ILE A 59 -2.02 0.21 1.82
CA ILE A 59 -3.17 0.50 0.95
C ILE A 59 -3.46 -0.72 0.10
N LYS A 60 -4.70 -1.18 0.12
CA LYS A 60 -5.18 -2.17 -0.83
C LYS A 60 -5.75 -1.45 -2.02
N ILE A 61 -5.29 -1.81 -3.21
CA ILE A 61 -5.74 -1.18 -4.44
C ILE A 61 -6.49 -2.15 -5.33
N GLY A 62 -7.39 -1.61 -6.13
CA GLY A 62 -8.18 -2.40 -7.06
C GLY A 62 -8.49 -1.64 -8.33
N ALA A 63 -9.08 -2.36 -9.26
CA ALA A 63 -9.53 -1.81 -10.53
C ALA A 63 -10.76 -2.59 -11.01
N TYR A 64 -11.51 -1.99 -11.90
CA TYR A 64 -12.73 -2.62 -12.42
C TYR A 64 -12.41 -3.58 -13.56
N ASN A 65 -12.99 -4.77 -13.53
CA ASN A 65 -12.89 -5.71 -14.62
C ASN A 65 -13.92 -5.36 -15.72
N ASN A 66 -13.93 -6.16 -16.80
CA ASN A 66 -14.84 -5.93 -17.91
C ASN A 66 -16.32 -6.14 -17.57
N LYS A 67 -16.62 -6.69 -16.42
CA LYS A 67 -17.97 -6.87 -15.91
C LYS A 67 -18.40 -5.75 -14.95
N GLY A 68 -17.54 -4.74 -14.76
CA GLY A 68 -17.81 -3.64 -13.86
C GLY A 68 -17.66 -3.98 -12.40
N ILE A 69 -16.94 -5.06 -12.07
CA ILE A 69 -16.69 -5.49 -10.70
C ILE A 69 -15.32 -4.97 -10.26
N LEU A 70 -15.28 -4.37 -9.07
CA LEU A 70 -14.03 -3.89 -8.49
C LEU A 70 -13.26 -5.06 -7.89
N VAL A 71 -12.06 -5.30 -8.42
CA VAL A 71 -11.22 -6.44 -8.06
C VAL A 71 -9.91 -5.94 -7.45
N GLU A 72 -9.48 -6.56 -6.35
CA GLU A 72 -8.20 -6.25 -5.74
C GLU A 72 -7.05 -6.66 -6.66
N ILE A 73 -6.07 -5.75 -6.86
CA ILE A 73 -4.92 -6.01 -7.73
C ILE A 73 -3.59 -5.96 -6.97
N GLY A 74 -3.58 -5.52 -5.73
CA GLY A 74 -2.37 -5.52 -4.94
C GLY A 74 -2.48 -4.74 -3.66
N THR A 75 -1.39 -4.79 -2.89
CA THR A 75 -1.24 -4.04 -1.65
C THR A 75 0.03 -3.21 -1.74
N ILE A 76 -0.06 -1.94 -1.36
CA ILE A 76 1.04 -0.98 -1.43
C ILE A 76 1.47 -0.64 -0.01
N HIS A 77 2.77 -0.82 0.26
CA HIS A 77 3.36 -0.49 1.56
C HIS A 77 4.55 0.46 1.45
N SER A 78 4.98 0.78 0.24
CA SER A 78 6.09 1.70 -0.02
C SER A 78 5.59 3.04 -0.53
N GLY A 79 6.31 4.10 -0.19
CA GLY A 79 5.97 5.46 -0.64
C GLY A 79 4.92 6.15 0.20
N ILE A 80 4.46 5.52 1.27
CA ILE A 80 3.46 6.09 2.17
C ILE A 80 4.19 6.73 3.35
N SER A 81 4.06 8.05 3.50
CA SER A 81 4.70 8.77 4.60
C SER A 81 4.03 8.45 5.94
N ASP A 82 4.74 8.76 7.03
CA ASP A 82 4.19 8.60 8.37
C ASP A 82 2.96 9.47 8.58
N GLU A 83 2.98 10.69 8.05
CA GLU A 83 1.83 11.59 8.10
C GLU A 83 0.61 11.00 7.41
N MET A 84 0.83 10.36 6.27
CA MET A 84 -0.25 9.72 5.52
C MET A 84 -0.80 8.50 6.27
N LYS A 85 0.08 7.71 6.90
CA LYS A 85 -0.35 6.56 7.70
C LYS A 85 -1.25 7.00 8.86
N GLU A 86 -0.86 8.05 9.55
CA GLU A 86 -1.65 8.63 10.63
C GLU A 86 -2.99 9.16 10.11
N ASP A 87 -2.97 9.87 9.00
CA ASP A 87 -4.18 10.43 8.40
C ASP A 87 -5.13 9.34 7.91
N MET A 88 -4.60 8.27 7.28
CA MET A 88 -5.42 7.13 6.87
C MET A 88 -6.05 6.41 8.06
N THR A 89 -5.37 6.40 9.20
CA THR A 89 -5.89 5.79 10.42
C THR A 89 -7.00 6.64 11.03
N ASN A 90 -6.82 7.95 11.06
CA ASN A 90 -7.75 8.88 11.67
C ASN A 90 -8.91 9.25 10.74
N ASN A 91 -8.65 9.32 9.44
CA ASN A 91 -9.61 9.78 8.45
C ASN A 91 -9.63 8.84 7.22
N PRO A 92 -10.02 7.57 7.41
CA PRO A 92 -9.96 6.59 6.31
C PRO A 92 -10.84 6.95 5.12
N ASN A 93 -11.98 7.60 5.34
CA ASN A 93 -12.90 7.97 4.28
C ASN A 93 -12.35 9.03 3.33
N LYS A 94 -11.28 9.70 3.72
CA LYS A 94 -10.58 10.66 2.88
C LYS A 94 -9.87 9.97 1.72
N TYR A 95 -9.54 8.70 1.90
CA TYR A 95 -8.76 7.91 0.93
C TYR A 95 -9.57 6.79 0.28
N LEU A 96 -10.52 6.21 0.99
CA LEU A 96 -11.33 5.11 0.47
C LEU A 96 -12.13 5.55 -0.75
N ASN A 97 -12.17 4.68 -1.76
CA ASN A 97 -12.89 4.93 -3.02
C ASN A 97 -12.37 6.14 -3.77
N LYS A 98 -11.08 6.42 -3.62
CA LYS A 98 -10.38 7.49 -4.34
C LYS A 98 -9.32 6.88 -5.23
N VAL A 99 -8.94 7.60 -6.27
CA VAL A 99 -7.91 7.15 -7.20
C VAL A 99 -6.55 7.62 -6.73
N CYS A 100 -5.55 6.72 -6.82
CA CYS A 100 -4.16 7.08 -6.54
C CYS A 100 -3.27 6.63 -7.69
N SER A 101 -2.13 7.31 -7.83
CA SER A 101 -1.11 6.94 -8.80
C SER A 101 -0.06 6.08 -8.12
N ILE A 102 0.24 4.95 -8.74
CA ILE A 102 1.19 3.95 -8.22
C ILE A 102 2.27 3.74 -9.28
N GLN A 103 3.51 3.79 -8.84
CA GLN A 103 4.65 3.36 -9.65
C GLN A 103 4.89 1.89 -9.36
N CYS A 104 4.89 1.04 -10.38
CA CYS A 104 5.12 -0.39 -10.17
C CYS A 104 6.23 -0.89 -11.06
N MET A 105 7.00 -1.83 -10.52
CA MET A 105 8.15 -2.42 -11.22
C MET A 105 7.76 -3.67 -11.99
N GLU A 106 6.72 -4.36 -11.54
CA GLU A 106 6.25 -5.59 -12.17
C GLU A 106 4.74 -5.64 -12.22
N LEU A 107 4.22 -6.02 -13.38
CA LEU A 107 2.80 -6.31 -13.58
C LEU A 107 2.67 -7.79 -13.94
N ASP A 108 1.90 -8.53 -13.15
CA ASP A 108 1.56 -9.90 -13.49
C ASP A 108 0.27 -9.88 -14.32
N LYS A 109 0.44 -9.98 -15.62
CA LYS A 109 -0.69 -9.90 -16.56
C LYS A 109 -1.60 -11.11 -16.49
N LYS A 110 -1.08 -12.24 -16.03
CA LYS A 110 -1.84 -13.48 -15.91
C LYS A 110 -2.75 -13.46 -14.69
N GLU A 111 -2.21 -13.03 -13.54
CA GLU A 111 -2.95 -13.00 -12.28
C GLU A 111 -3.63 -11.66 -12.03
N HIS A 112 -3.39 -10.66 -12.87
CA HIS A 112 -3.86 -9.28 -12.69
C HIS A 112 -3.48 -8.72 -11.32
N THR A 113 -2.19 -8.87 -10.99
CA THR A 113 -1.64 -8.32 -9.75
C THR A 113 -0.41 -7.48 -10.05
N ILE A 114 -0.07 -6.59 -9.11
CA ILE A 114 1.13 -5.79 -9.21
C ILE A 114 2.09 -6.18 -8.09
N ARG A 115 3.39 -6.02 -8.37
CA ARG A 115 4.46 -6.26 -7.40
C ARG A 115 5.35 -5.04 -7.30
N HIS A 116 5.91 -4.82 -6.12
CA HIS A 116 6.83 -3.73 -5.85
C HIS A 116 6.21 -2.37 -6.23
N GLY A 117 4.97 -2.19 -5.80
CA GLY A 117 4.28 -0.93 -6.00
C GLY A 117 4.75 0.14 -5.03
N PHE A 118 4.81 1.37 -5.52
CA PHE A 118 5.23 2.53 -4.73
C PHE A 118 4.17 3.61 -4.88
N PHE A 119 3.62 4.07 -3.78
CA PHE A 119 2.62 5.14 -3.78
C PHE A 119 3.26 6.45 -4.19
N LYS A 120 2.65 7.15 -5.14
CA LYS A 120 3.16 8.44 -5.61
C LYS A 120 2.31 9.60 -5.10
N TYR A 121 1.03 9.62 -5.45
CA TYR A 121 0.13 10.71 -5.04
C TYR A 121 -1.32 10.32 -5.27
N MET A 122 -2.22 11.07 -4.62
CA MET A 122 -3.66 10.92 -4.86
C MET A 122 -4.04 11.67 -6.15
N ARG A 123 -4.99 11.10 -6.89
CA ARG A 123 -5.49 11.68 -8.12
C ARG A 123 -6.93 12.17 -7.93
N ASP A 124 -7.10 13.45 -7.74
CA ASP A 124 -8.43 14.06 -7.59
C ASP A 124 -9.14 14.31 -8.91
N ASP A 125 -8.38 14.25 -10.02
CA ASP A 125 -8.85 14.55 -11.36
C ASP A 125 -9.36 13.32 -12.12
N LYS A 126 -9.37 12.15 -11.48
CA LYS A 126 -9.83 10.91 -12.10
C LYS A 126 -10.96 10.26 -11.34
N ASP A 127 -11.90 9.69 -12.07
CA ASP A 127 -12.98 8.91 -11.50
C ASP A 127 -12.55 7.47 -11.29
N ILE A 128 -13.10 6.82 -10.27
CA ILE A 128 -12.76 5.43 -9.95
C ILE A 128 -13.08 4.49 -11.10
N ILE A 129 -14.14 4.76 -11.85
CA ILE A 129 -14.56 3.93 -13.00
C ILE A 129 -13.52 3.92 -14.12
N ASP A 130 -12.63 4.91 -14.17
CA ASP A 130 -11.58 4.96 -15.17
C ASP A 130 -10.42 3.99 -14.86
N CYS A 131 -10.41 3.38 -13.68
CA CYS A 131 -9.40 2.41 -13.29
C CYS A 131 -9.84 1.02 -13.76
N GLN A 132 -9.40 0.65 -14.96
CA GLN A 132 -9.81 -0.59 -15.62
C GLN A 132 -8.66 -1.59 -15.66
N ILE A 133 -8.93 -2.84 -15.31
CA ILE A 133 -7.94 -3.92 -15.36
C ILE A 133 -7.37 -4.06 -16.79
N GLU A 134 -8.21 -3.95 -17.80
CA GLU A 134 -7.78 -4.06 -19.19
C GLU A 134 -6.74 -3.00 -19.56
N ASP A 135 -6.83 -1.81 -19.01
CA ASP A 135 -5.86 -0.74 -19.28
C ASP A 135 -4.57 -0.92 -18.51
N ILE A 136 -4.65 -1.44 -17.30
CA ILE A 136 -3.49 -1.64 -16.42
C ILE A 136 -2.65 -2.84 -16.90
N PHE A 137 -3.30 -3.94 -17.23
CA PHE A 137 -2.63 -5.21 -17.55
C PHE A 137 -2.68 -5.54 -19.05
N LYS A 138 -2.43 -4.55 -19.88
CA LYS A 138 -2.39 -4.72 -21.34
C LYS A 138 -1.40 -5.77 -21.81
#